data_956f824192727a30ba68dd22fb831233
#
_entry.id   956f824192727a30ba68dd22fb831233
#
_cell.length_a   1.000
_cell.length_b   1.000
_cell.length_c   1.000
_cell.angle_alpha   90.00
_cell.angle_beta   90.00
_cell.angle_gamma   90.00
#
_symmetry.space_group_name_H-M   'P 1'
#
loop_
_entity.id
_entity.type
_entity.pdbx_description
1 polymer ?
#
loop_
_entity_poly.entity_id
_entity_poly.type
_entity_poly.pdbx_seq_one_letter_code
_entity_poly.pdbx_strand_id
1 'polypeptide(L)'
;MQLANRMQTLSESITIAISTKAKEMKAAGIDVISLSAGEPDFMTPKKIRETVKNALDNDSKSGKYTPVPGLPEVIEAIRAKLKRDNGLDYKANQIVTNIGAKHSLFNVFQALINPGDEVIIPSPYWVSYPEIVKFCGGVPVFIEADESTNFKVTAEQLKKAITPKTKVFSLNHPTNPTGAVYTKDEIAAFGEVLKGTDIIVTSDEIYEKVIYGKKFHAVASVSEDLFKRTVTINGLSKCGAMPGWRFGYIASSMDWLIAGIKKLQSQSTSNISSIVQIGAIPSLLGETDEDIENMRKEYEKRRDVAVEIINAIPGLSVVKPDGAFYLFVKCKDVDSDSLRFCKKMLEEANVATVPGVGFGMEGYFRISFATDIESIKRAIERIANFVKSYKI
;
A
#
# COMPACT_ATOMS: atom_id res chain seq x y z
N MET A 1 -25.09 26.32 -5.98
CA MET A 1 -24.44 25.15 -6.59
C MET A 1 -23.74 24.40 -5.48
N GLN A 2 -23.87 23.06 -5.40
CA GLN A 2 -23.28 22.23 -4.36
C GLN A 2 -22.63 20.99 -5.00
N LEU A 3 -21.58 20.45 -4.37
CA LEU A 3 -20.99 19.17 -4.76
C LEU A 3 -21.98 18.03 -4.46
N ALA A 4 -21.81 16.89 -5.14
CA ALA A 4 -22.58 15.70 -4.82
C ALA A 4 -22.33 15.27 -3.37
N ASN A 5 -23.37 14.76 -2.67
CA ASN A 5 -23.29 14.40 -1.24
C ASN A 5 -22.12 13.47 -0.90
N ARG A 6 -21.81 12.53 -1.79
CA ARG A 6 -20.65 11.61 -1.60
C ARG A 6 -19.30 12.33 -1.51
N MET A 7 -19.17 13.56 -2.03
CA MET A 7 -17.93 14.33 -1.90
C MET A 7 -17.72 14.87 -0.49
N GLN A 8 -18.80 15.02 0.29
CA GLN A 8 -18.73 15.45 1.68
C GLN A 8 -18.24 14.35 2.62
N THR A 9 -18.23 13.08 2.18
CA THR A 9 -17.74 11.95 2.97
C THR A 9 -16.23 11.80 2.93
N LEU A 10 -15.55 12.49 1.99
CA LEU A 10 -14.09 12.41 1.82
C LEU A 10 -13.38 13.44 2.70
N SER A 11 -12.39 12.98 3.44
CA SER A 11 -11.46 13.82 4.18
C SER A 11 -10.23 14.13 3.33
N GLU A 12 -9.60 15.28 3.56
CA GLU A 12 -8.31 15.58 2.95
C GLU A 12 -7.22 14.63 3.49
N SER A 13 -6.32 14.22 2.59
CA SER A 13 -5.22 13.33 2.97
C SER A 13 -4.17 14.06 3.80
N ILE A 14 -4.06 13.73 5.08
CA ILE A 14 -3.04 14.25 6.00
C ILE A 14 -1.62 14.03 5.43
N THR A 15 -1.37 12.88 4.79
CA THR A 15 -0.07 12.59 4.16
C THR A 15 0.26 13.58 3.04
N ILE A 16 -0.73 13.94 2.21
CA ILE A 16 -0.54 14.91 1.13
C ILE A 16 -0.32 16.31 1.70
N ALA A 17 -1.10 16.72 2.70
CA ALA A 17 -0.98 18.03 3.33
C ALA A 17 0.43 18.24 3.91
N ILE A 18 0.97 17.27 4.65
CA ILE A 18 2.32 17.35 5.22
C ILE A 18 3.39 17.37 4.12
N SER A 19 3.26 16.53 3.10
CA SER A 19 4.20 16.49 1.98
C SER A 19 4.21 17.81 1.21
N THR A 20 3.05 18.43 1.02
CA THR A 20 2.93 19.75 0.39
C THR A 20 3.61 20.82 1.23
N LYS A 21 3.32 20.86 2.55
CA LYS A 21 3.95 21.81 3.46
C LYS A 21 5.47 21.67 3.50
N ALA A 22 5.98 20.44 3.54
CA ALA A 22 7.42 20.19 3.48
C ALA A 22 8.06 20.69 2.17
N LYS A 23 7.36 20.54 1.03
CA LYS A 23 7.82 21.08 -0.27
C LYS A 23 7.83 22.59 -0.30
N GLU A 24 6.80 23.24 0.24
CA GLU A 24 6.74 24.72 0.37
C GLU A 24 7.89 25.25 1.22
N MET A 25 8.16 24.62 2.37
CA MET A 25 9.28 25.01 3.24
C MET A 25 10.64 24.85 2.52
N LYS A 26 10.84 23.76 1.79
CA LYS A 26 12.05 23.56 0.95
C LYS A 26 12.17 24.65 -0.12
N ALA A 27 11.07 24.99 -0.80
CA ALA A 27 11.05 26.04 -1.80
C ALA A 27 11.37 27.44 -1.20
N ALA A 28 11.05 27.64 0.08
CA ALA A 28 11.42 28.83 0.85
C ALA A 28 12.88 28.80 1.37
N GLY A 29 13.68 27.80 0.99
CA GLY A 29 15.10 27.70 1.39
C GLY A 29 15.34 27.04 2.76
N ILE A 30 14.33 26.49 3.40
CA ILE A 30 14.45 25.78 4.69
C ILE A 30 14.98 24.38 4.45
N ASP A 31 16.01 23.95 5.21
CA ASP A 31 16.58 22.59 5.13
C ASP A 31 15.66 21.57 5.82
N VAL A 32 14.56 21.23 5.15
CA VAL A 32 13.60 20.19 5.61
C VAL A 32 14.01 18.82 5.12
N ILE A 33 14.08 17.85 6.03
CA ILE A 33 14.23 16.43 5.70
C ILE A 33 12.84 15.78 5.73
N SER A 34 12.39 15.28 4.56
CA SER A 34 11.07 14.65 4.47
C SER A 34 11.19 13.13 4.55
N LEU A 35 10.65 12.56 5.63
CA LEU A 35 10.45 11.13 5.81
C LEU A 35 8.96 10.74 5.66
N SER A 36 8.14 11.61 5.06
CA SER A 36 6.70 11.39 4.87
C SER A 36 6.37 10.65 3.57
N ALA A 37 7.30 10.61 2.59
CA ALA A 37 7.07 10.06 1.26
C ALA A 37 6.79 8.55 1.29
N GLY A 38 5.77 8.15 0.55
CA GLY A 38 5.41 6.74 0.38
C GLY A 38 5.87 6.17 -0.96
N GLU A 39 7.04 6.55 -1.45
CA GLU A 39 7.57 6.14 -2.75
C GLU A 39 9.04 5.77 -2.70
N PRO A 40 9.48 4.80 -3.54
CA PRO A 40 10.89 4.46 -3.68
C PRO A 40 11.74 5.66 -4.12
N ASP A 41 12.95 5.77 -3.58
CA ASP A 41 13.95 6.77 -3.97
C ASP A 41 14.89 6.31 -5.09
N PHE A 42 14.68 5.09 -5.58
CA PHE A 42 15.43 4.53 -6.69
C PHE A 42 14.83 4.92 -8.04
N MET A 43 15.67 4.95 -9.06
CA MET A 43 15.19 5.04 -10.43
C MET A 43 14.49 3.74 -10.85
N THR A 44 13.44 3.87 -11.65
CA THR A 44 12.85 2.71 -12.35
C THR A 44 13.95 1.90 -13.05
N PRO A 45 13.99 0.56 -12.95
CA PRO A 45 15.00 -0.29 -13.55
C PRO A 45 15.29 0.03 -15.02
N LYS A 46 16.56 -0.06 -15.40
CA LYS A 46 17.04 0.30 -16.74
C LYS A 46 16.28 -0.44 -17.84
N LYS A 47 16.04 -1.73 -17.66
CA LYS A 47 15.33 -2.58 -18.61
C LYS A 47 13.94 -2.05 -18.94
N ILE A 48 13.18 -1.61 -17.94
CA ILE A 48 11.84 -1.02 -18.11
C ILE A 48 11.95 0.26 -18.96
N ARG A 49 12.89 1.14 -18.61
CA ARG A 49 13.08 2.42 -19.31
C ARG A 49 13.51 2.24 -20.76
N GLU A 50 14.36 1.25 -21.04
CA GLU A 50 14.79 0.92 -22.40
C GLU A 50 13.65 0.30 -23.22
N THR A 51 12.85 -0.58 -22.61
CA THR A 51 11.66 -1.15 -23.27
C THR A 51 10.69 -0.05 -23.69
N VAL A 52 10.45 0.94 -22.83
CA VAL A 52 9.58 2.08 -23.16
C VAL A 52 10.16 2.94 -24.29
N LYS A 53 11.45 3.26 -24.24
CA LYS A 53 12.11 4.03 -25.33
C LYS A 53 11.97 3.31 -26.66
N ASN A 54 12.29 2.01 -26.67
CA ASN A 54 12.17 1.21 -27.90
C ASN A 54 10.72 1.14 -28.42
N ALA A 55 9.76 1.01 -27.50
CA ALA A 55 8.35 0.96 -27.89
C ALA A 55 7.84 2.29 -28.46
N LEU A 56 8.29 3.42 -27.92
CA LEU A 56 7.95 4.73 -28.46
C LEU A 56 8.46 4.93 -29.89
N ASP A 57 9.65 4.42 -30.19
CA ASP A 57 10.28 4.59 -31.49
C ASP A 57 9.78 3.57 -32.53
N ASN A 58 9.46 2.33 -32.11
CA ASN A 58 9.31 1.19 -33.02
C ASN A 58 7.98 0.43 -32.91
N ASP A 59 7.16 0.63 -31.86
CA ASP A 59 5.91 -0.08 -31.70
C ASP A 59 4.69 0.82 -31.97
N SER A 60 4.00 0.55 -33.06
CA SER A 60 2.79 1.30 -33.43
C SER A 60 1.65 1.20 -32.42
N LYS A 61 1.67 0.20 -31.50
CA LYS A 61 0.69 0.04 -30.44
C LYS A 61 0.90 1.04 -29.29
N SER A 62 2.10 1.63 -29.17
CA SER A 62 2.49 2.51 -28.06
C SER A 62 1.59 3.74 -27.89
N GLY A 63 0.98 4.23 -28.99
CA GLY A 63 0.06 5.37 -28.99
C GLY A 63 -1.40 5.02 -29.25
N LYS A 64 -1.80 3.75 -29.15
CA LYS A 64 -3.17 3.30 -29.46
C LYS A 64 -3.97 2.94 -28.20
N TYR A 65 -5.29 3.01 -28.32
CA TYR A 65 -6.16 2.40 -27.30
C TYR A 65 -5.89 0.90 -27.20
N THR A 66 -5.94 0.37 -26.00
CA THR A 66 -5.81 -1.06 -25.73
C THR A 66 -7.18 -1.65 -25.32
N PRO A 67 -7.33 -2.97 -25.32
CA PRO A 67 -8.48 -3.59 -24.66
C PRO A 67 -8.62 -3.12 -23.21
N VAL A 68 -9.85 -2.99 -22.72
CA VAL A 68 -10.16 -2.51 -21.36
C VAL A 68 -9.36 -3.24 -20.26
N PRO A 69 -9.23 -4.59 -20.28
CA PRO A 69 -8.45 -5.29 -19.26
C PRO A 69 -6.93 -5.12 -19.40
N GLY A 70 -6.44 -4.69 -20.54
CA GLY A 70 -5.03 -4.55 -20.87
C GLY A 70 -4.64 -5.28 -22.15
N LEU A 71 -3.42 -5.04 -22.61
CA LEU A 71 -2.82 -5.76 -23.74
C LEU A 71 -2.74 -7.26 -23.42
N PRO A 72 -3.02 -8.16 -24.40
CA PRO A 72 -2.91 -9.61 -24.16
C PRO A 72 -1.54 -10.01 -23.61
N GLU A 73 -0.45 -9.42 -24.14
CA GLU A 73 0.93 -9.68 -23.72
C GLU A 73 1.16 -9.32 -22.24
N VAL A 74 0.55 -8.23 -21.76
CA VAL A 74 0.64 -7.80 -20.36
C VAL A 74 -0.17 -8.73 -19.45
N ILE A 75 -1.37 -9.13 -19.88
CA ILE A 75 -2.19 -10.09 -19.14
C ILE A 75 -1.45 -11.42 -18.97
N GLU A 76 -0.82 -11.92 -20.02
CA GLU A 76 -0.01 -13.15 -19.95
C GLU A 76 1.22 -12.98 -19.06
N ALA A 77 1.89 -11.81 -19.09
CA ALA A 77 3.00 -11.51 -18.20
C ALA A 77 2.57 -11.47 -16.71
N ILE A 78 1.38 -10.90 -16.40
CA ILE A 78 0.81 -10.91 -15.05
C ILE A 78 0.50 -12.35 -14.63
N ARG A 79 -0.09 -13.17 -15.50
CA ARG A 79 -0.35 -14.58 -15.23
C ARG A 79 0.93 -15.35 -14.91
N ALA A 80 1.95 -15.18 -15.75
CA ALA A 80 3.26 -15.80 -15.54
C ALA A 80 3.88 -15.40 -14.20
N LYS A 81 3.81 -14.11 -13.83
CA LYS A 81 4.24 -13.59 -12.53
C LYS A 81 3.49 -14.24 -11.38
N LEU A 82 2.17 -14.24 -11.42
CA LEU A 82 1.33 -14.78 -10.35
C LEU A 82 1.57 -16.28 -10.15
N LYS A 83 1.76 -17.04 -11.24
CA LYS A 83 2.11 -18.44 -11.18
C LYS A 83 3.49 -18.70 -10.62
N ARG A 84 4.51 -17.96 -11.10
CA ARG A 84 5.93 -18.09 -10.68
C ARG A 84 6.13 -17.70 -9.22
N ASP A 85 5.62 -16.52 -8.82
CA ASP A 85 5.94 -15.91 -7.53
C ASP A 85 4.97 -16.31 -6.43
N ASN A 86 3.70 -16.49 -6.76
CA ASN A 86 2.60 -16.66 -5.80
C ASN A 86 1.94 -18.05 -5.86
N GLY A 87 2.27 -18.89 -6.86
CA GLY A 87 1.63 -20.20 -7.06
C GLY A 87 0.16 -20.12 -7.49
N LEU A 88 -0.27 -18.99 -8.05
CA LEU A 88 -1.65 -18.69 -8.45
C LEU A 88 -1.82 -18.83 -9.97
N ASP A 89 -2.73 -19.69 -10.40
CA ASP A 89 -3.01 -19.94 -11.82
C ASP A 89 -4.38 -19.36 -12.22
N TYR A 90 -4.37 -18.10 -12.62
CA TYR A 90 -5.55 -17.39 -13.11
C TYR A 90 -5.69 -17.53 -14.63
N LYS A 91 -6.94 -17.49 -15.12
CA LYS A 91 -7.24 -17.36 -16.55
C LYS A 91 -7.03 -15.90 -16.99
N ALA A 92 -6.80 -15.67 -18.28
CA ALA A 92 -6.62 -14.32 -18.84
C ALA A 92 -7.84 -13.40 -18.58
N ASN A 93 -9.05 -13.95 -18.62
CA ASN A 93 -10.28 -13.19 -18.35
C ASN A 93 -10.48 -12.82 -16.86
N GLN A 94 -9.67 -13.36 -15.96
CA GLN A 94 -9.67 -13.12 -14.50
C GLN A 94 -8.72 -12.00 -14.06
N ILE A 95 -8.13 -11.27 -15.00
CA ILE A 95 -7.18 -10.21 -14.73
C ILE A 95 -7.61 -8.90 -15.41
N VAL A 96 -7.38 -7.76 -14.74
CA VAL A 96 -7.60 -6.41 -15.27
C VAL A 96 -6.48 -5.50 -14.82
N THR A 97 -5.84 -4.79 -15.75
CA THR A 97 -4.88 -3.72 -15.44
C THR A 97 -5.60 -2.44 -15.05
N ASN A 98 -5.00 -1.67 -14.13
CA ASN A 98 -5.56 -0.43 -13.59
C ASN A 98 -4.49 0.67 -13.45
N ILE A 99 -4.91 1.92 -13.29
CA ILE A 99 -4.02 3.08 -13.08
C ILE A 99 -3.44 3.06 -11.65
N GLY A 100 -2.58 2.08 -11.37
CA GLY A 100 -1.99 1.79 -10.07
C GLY A 100 -2.96 1.08 -9.11
N ALA A 101 -2.42 0.47 -8.05
CA ALA A 101 -3.20 -0.29 -7.06
C ALA A 101 -4.32 0.53 -6.37
N LYS A 102 -4.14 1.86 -6.20
CA LYS A 102 -5.21 2.71 -5.65
C LYS A 102 -6.46 2.71 -6.54
N HIS A 103 -6.28 2.77 -7.87
CA HIS A 103 -7.40 2.67 -8.81
C HIS A 103 -8.01 1.26 -8.82
N SER A 104 -7.18 0.22 -8.63
CA SER A 104 -7.67 -1.15 -8.45
C SER A 104 -8.61 -1.24 -7.25
N LEU A 105 -8.20 -0.74 -6.09
CA LEU A 105 -9.02 -0.69 -4.87
C LEU A 105 -10.31 0.11 -5.08
N PHE A 106 -10.20 1.28 -5.70
CA PHE A 106 -11.36 2.11 -6.01
C PHE A 106 -12.38 1.36 -6.86
N ASN A 107 -11.93 0.70 -7.94
CA ASN A 107 -12.81 -0.08 -8.82
C ASN A 107 -13.43 -1.28 -8.12
N VAL A 108 -12.68 -1.98 -7.26
CA VAL A 108 -13.19 -3.12 -6.48
C VAL A 108 -14.27 -2.67 -5.52
N PHE A 109 -14.05 -1.63 -4.74
CA PHE A 109 -15.06 -1.14 -3.79
C PHE A 109 -16.28 -0.54 -4.50
N GLN A 110 -16.09 0.18 -5.61
CA GLN A 110 -17.21 0.65 -6.44
C GLN A 110 -18.07 -0.50 -7.01
N ALA A 111 -17.46 -1.64 -7.31
CA ALA A 111 -18.15 -2.80 -7.85
C ALA A 111 -18.84 -3.66 -6.78
N LEU A 112 -18.39 -3.58 -5.51
CA LEU A 112 -18.84 -4.47 -4.44
C LEU A 112 -19.76 -3.81 -3.42
N ILE A 113 -19.57 -2.53 -3.11
CA ILE A 113 -20.16 -1.88 -1.94
C ILE A 113 -21.44 -1.15 -2.30
N ASN A 114 -22.51 -1.48 -1.59
CA ASN A 114 -23.75 -0.72 -1.56
C ASN A 114 -23.81 0.15 -0.29
N PRO A 115 -24.69 1.16 -0.24
CA PRO A 115 -24.92 1.94 0.96
C PRO A 115 -25.27 1.06 2.17
N GLY A 116 -24.48 1.18 3.24
CA GLY A 116 -24.64 0.45 4.48
C GLY A 116 -23.92 -0.90 4.56
N ASP A 117 -23.30 -1.38 3.48
CA ASP A 117 -22.41 -2.56 3.54
C ASP A 117 -21.18 -2.25 4.39
N GLU A 118 -20.76 -3.20 5.22
CA GLU A 118 -19.62 -3.08 6.10
C GLU A 118 -18.35 -3.65 5.46
N VAL A 119 -17.25 -2.89 5.62
CA VAL A 119 -15.89 -3.31 5.24
C VAL A 119 -15.02 -3.37 6.48
N ILE A 120 -14.58 -4.56 6.84
CA ILE A 120 -13.65 -4.76 7.96
C ILE A 120 -12.24 -4.40 7.51
N ILE A 121 -11.58 -3.49 8.24
CA ILE A 121 -10.26 -2.96 7.96
C ILE A 121 -9.39 -3.10 9.21
N PRO A 122 -8.30 -3.91 9.17
CA PRO A 122 -7.30 -3.90 10.24
C PRO A 122 -6.68 -2.50 10.46
N SER A 123 -6.60 -2.06 11.69
CA SER A 123 -5.96 -0.80 12.10
C SER A 123 -4.66 -1.12 12.88
N PRO A 124 -3.56 -0.39 12.64
CA PRO A 124 -3.44 0.77 11.76
C PRO A 124 -3.50 0.39 10.27
N TYR A 125 -4.08 1.28 9.45
CA TYR A 125 -4.41 1.06 8.05
C TYR A 125 -3.84 2.14 7.13
N TRP A 126 -3.73 1.87 5.84
CA TRP A 126 -3.45 2.91 4.87
C TRP A 126 -4.64 3.88 4.71
N VAL A 127 -4.34 5.16 4.83
CA VAL A 127 -5.31 6.28 4.90
C VAL A 127 -6.43 6.26 3.85
N SER A 128 -6.22 5.61 2.69
CA SER A 128 -7.20 5.63 1.61
C SER A 128 -8.30 4.57 1.73
N TYR A 129 -8.11 3.49 2.51
CA TYR A 129 -9.14 2.44 2.60
C TYR A 129 -10.47 2.96 3.13
N PRO A 130 -10.53 3.57 4.33
CA PRO A 130 -11.81 4.05 4.86
C PRO A 130 -12.44 5.13 3.99
N GLU A 131 -11.63 5.99 3.37
CA GLU A 131 -12.13 7.07 2.51
C GLU A 131 -12.82 6.53 1.24
N ILE A 132 -12.22 5.50 0.59
CA ILE A 132 -12.83 4.87 -0.58
C ILE A 132 -14.13 4.15 -0.18
N VAL A 133 -14.13 3.44 0.95
CA VAL A 133 -15.33 2.74 1.47
C VAL A 133 -16.45 3.73 1.72
N LYS A 134 -16.20 4.83 2.43
CA LYS A 134 -17.20 5.90 2.69
C LYS A 134 -17.70 6.52 1.39
N PHE A 135 -16.82 6.78 0.43
CA PHE A 135 -17.18 7.32 -0.88
C PHE A 135 -18.16 6.41 -1.63
N CYS A 136 -18.02 5.08 -1.47
CA CYS A 136 -18.94 4.10 -2.04
C CYS A 136 -20.25 3.95 -1.24
N GLY A 137 -20.42 4.67 -0.12
CA GLY A 137 -21.57 4.57 0.78
C GLY A 137 -21.44 3.44 1.83
N GLY A 138 -20.32 2.74 1.87
CA GLY A 138 -20.05 1.68 2.84
C GLY A 138 -19.65 2.22 4.22
N VAL A 139 -19.63 1.32 5.19
CA VAL A 139 -19.26 1.58 6.57
C VAL A 139 -17.94 0.88 6.89
N PRO A 140 -16.84 1.62 7.13
CA PRO A 140 -15.60 1.00 7.59
C PRO A 140 -15.74 0.52 9.04
N VAL A 141 -15.41 -0.75 9.29
CA VAL A 141 -15.38 -1.37 10.62
C VAL A 141 -13.93 -1.69 10.94
N PHE A 142 -13.40 -1.09 12.00
CA PHE A 142 -11.98 -1.24 12.35
C PHE A 142 -11.77 -2.36 13.38
N ILE A 143 -10.70 -3.14 13.14
CA ILE A 143 -10.15 -4.09 14.11
C ILE A 143 -8.78 -3.56 14.50
N GLU A 144 -8.60 -3.21 15.78
CA GLU A 144 -7.37 -2.64 16.28
C GLU A 144 -6.33 -3.72 16.59
N ALA A 145 -5.08 -3.46 16.22
CA ALA A 145 -3.90 -4.22 16.59
C ALA A 145 -2.80 -3.26 17.02
N ASP A 146 -2.02 -3.64 18.01
CA ASP A 146 -0.94 -2.83 18.57
C ASP A 146 0.41 -3.55 18.53
N GLU A 147 1.42 -2.97 19.16
CA GLU A 147 2.76 -3.51 19.25
C GLU A 147 2.84 -4.90 19.92
N SER A 148 1.89 -5.24 20.82
CA SER A 148 1.88 -6.55 21.52
C SER A 148 1.65 -7.73 20.56
N THR A 149 0.99 -7.46 19.42
CA THR A 149 0.75 -8.43 18.34
C THR A 149 1.57 -8.12 17.09
N ASN A 150 2.59 -7.26 17.19
CA ASN A 150 3.32 -6.73 16.03
C ASN A 150 2.37 -6.10 14.99
N PHE A 151 1.34 -5.40 15.45
CA PHE A 151 0.31 -4.76 14.63
C PHE A 151 -0.45 -5.72 13.69
N LYS A 152 -0.59 -6.99 14.08
CA LYS A 152 -1.37 -8.00 13.35
C LYS A 152 -2.67 -8.29 14.08
N VAL A 153 -3.77 -8.21 13.37
CA VAL A 153 -5.07 -8.66 13.87
C VAL A 153 -5.13 -10.19 13.90
N THR A 154 -5.95 -10.72 14.78
CA THR A 154 -6.15 -12.18 14.94
C THR A 154 -7.44 -12.64 14.28
N ALA A 155 -7.53 -13.94 13.98
CA ALA A 155 -8.73 -14.56 13.46
C ALA A 155 -9.93 -14.41 14.43
N GLU A 156 -9.67 -14.44 15.75
CA GLU A 156 -10.69 -14.23 16.77
C GLU A 156 -11.26 -12.80 16.74
N GLN A 157 -10.40 -11.78 16.54
CA GLN A 157 -10.84 -10.41 16.37
C GLN A 157 -11.68 -10.26 15.09
N LEU A 158 -11.24 -10.87 13.98
CA LEU A 158 -12.02 -10.90 12.73
C LEU A 158 -13.40 -11.52 12.96
N LYS A 159 -13.47 -12.69 13.62
CA LYS A 159 -14.72 -13.37 13.92
C LYS A 159 -15.70 -12.49 14.71
N LYS A 160 -15.20 -11.75 15.70
CA LYS A 160 -16.02 -10.83 16.52
C LYS A 160 -16.54 -9.62 15.76
N ALA A 161 -15.82 -9.17 14.73
CA ALA A 161 -16.20 -8.00 13.94
C ALA A 161 -17.21 -8.29 12.84
N ILE A 162 -17.41 -9.57 12.48
CA ILE A 162 -18.35 -9.98 11.42
C ILE A 162 -19.80 -9.76 11.89
N THR A 163 -20.57 -9.10 11.04
CA THR A 163 -22.02 -8.91 11.17
C THR A 163 -22.74 -9.37 9.90
N PRO A 164 -24.07 -9.46 9.89
CA PRO A 164 -24.84 -9.74 8.67
C PRO A 164 -24.65 -8.71 7.54
N LYS A 165 -24.08 -7.53 7.83
CA LYS A 165 -23.78 -6.48 6.86
C LYS A 165 -22.35 -6.54 6.32
N THR A 166 -21.51 -7.38 6.89
CA THR A 166 -20.12 -7.48 6.48
C THR A 166 -20.02 -8.03 5.05
N LYS A 167 -19.49 -7.20 4.15
CA LYS A 167 -19.33 -7.52 2.73
C LYS A 167 -17.89 -7.86 2.37
N VAL A 168 -16.93 -7.14 2.95
CA VAL A 168 -15.52 -7.25 2.59
C VAL A 168 -14.65 -7.28 3.85
N PHE A 169 -13.63 -8.14 3.85
CA PHE A 169 -12.46 -8.05 4.73
C PHE A 169 -11.29 -7.52 3.89
N SER A 170 -10.78 -6.33 4.22
CA SER A 170 -9.72 -5.67 3.45
C SER A 170 -8.38 -5.82 4.16
N LEU A 171 -7.50 -6.63 3.59
CA LEU A 171 -6.17 -6.91 4.12
C LEU A 171 -5.09 -6.25 3.26
N ASN A 172 -4.16 -5.51 3.88
CA ASN A 172 -2.92 -5.03 3.28
C ASN A 172 -1.74 -5.82 3.85
N HIS A 173 -1.00 -6.49 2.98
CA HIS A 173 0.03 -7.44 3.40
C HIS A 173 1.16 -7.51 2.36
N PRO A 174 2.39 -7.05 2.69
CA PRO A 174 2.84 -6.35 3.90
C PRO A 174 2.15 -5.00 4.15
N THR A 175 1.98 -4.64 5.42
CA THR A 175 1.12 -3.53 5.84
C THR A 175 1.81 -2.17 5.75
N ASN A 176 1.12 -1.17 5.24
CA ASN A 176 1.41 0.24 5.45
C ASN A 176 0.43 0.78 6.52
N PRO A 177 0.88 1.27 7.71
CA PRO A 177 2.20 1.87 7.96
C PRO A 177 3.22 0.97 8.68
N THR A 178 2.86 -0.21 9.17
CA THR A 178 3.62 -0.95 10.19
C THR A 178 4.68 -1.90 9.64
N GLY A 179 4.61 -2.26 8.36
CA GLY A 179 5.46 -3.29 7.76
C GLY A 179 5.19 -4.71 8.27
N ALA A 180 4.06 -4.94 8.93
CA ALA A 180 3.68 -6.26 9.42
C ALA A 180 3.48 -7.25 8.27
N VAL A 181 3.96 -8.48 8.46
CA VAL A 181 3.86 -9.59 7.50
C VAL A 181 3.16 -10.76 8.16
N TYR A 182 2.02 -11.17 7.59
CA TYR A 182 1.27 -12.32 8.08
C TYR A 182 1.91 -13.64 7.61
N THR A 183 1.93 -14.62 8.51
CA THR A 183 2.36 -15.99 8.21
C THR A 183 1.25 -16.74 7.45
N LYS A 184 1.62 -17.87 6.85
CA LYS A 184 0.65 -18.75 6.19
C LYS A 184 -0.46 -19.21 7.13
N ASP A 185 -0.10 -19.54 8.36
CA ASP A 185 -1.04 -20.05 9.37
C ASP A 185 -2.01 -18.96 9.86
N GLU A 186 -1.52 -17.71 10.03
CA GLU A 186 -2.38 -16.58 10.37
C GLU A 186 -3.40 -16.29 9.24
N ILE A 187 -2.96 -16.35 7.98
CA ILE A 187 -3.86 -16.19 6.82
C ILE A 187 -4.85 -17.37 6.73
N ALA A 188 -4.40 -18.59 6.97
CA ALA A 188 -5.26 -19.77 6.98
C ALA A 188 -6.36 -19.67 8.06
N ALA A 189 -5.99 -19.14 9.25
CA ALA A 189 -6.96 -18.92 10.34
C ALA A 189 -8.04 -17.90 9.95
N PHE A 190 -7.72 -16.86 9.17
CA PHE A 190 -8.75 -15.98 8.59
C PHE A 190 -9.66 -16.75 7.62
N GLY A 191 -9.10 -17.62 6.79
CA GLY A 191 -9.86 -18.46 5.88
C GLY A 191 -10.90 -19.33 6.61
N GLU A 192 -10.52 -19.96 7.73
CA GLU A 192 -11.44 -20.77 8.53
C GLU A 192 -12.58 -19.94 9.14
N VAL A 193 -12.31 -18.69 9.57
CA VAL A 193 -13.36 -17.77 10.06
C VAL A 193 -14.33 -17.38 8.95
N LEU A 194 -13.84 -17.20 7.73
CA LEU A 194 -14.63 -16.74 6.58
C LEU A 194 -15.39 -17.86 5.90
N LYS A 195 -15.06 -19.12 6.19
CA LYS A 195 -15.67 -20.30 5.58
C LYS A 195 -17.19 -20.35 5.80
N GLY A 196 -17.92 -20.59 4.72
CA GLY A 196 -19.39 -20.61 4.77
C GLY A 196 -20.05 -19.23 4.78
N THR A 197 -19.27 -18.15 4.65
CA THR A 197 -19.79 -16.78 4.46
C THR A 197 -19.60 -16.33 3.00
N ASP A 198 -20.32 -15.26 2.61
CA ASP A 198 -20.16 -14.59 1.31
C ASP A 198 -19.19 -13.41 1.38
N ILE A 199 -18.39 -13.30 2.46
CA ILE A 199 -17.44 -12.21 2.66
C ILE A 199 -16.29 -12.37 1.68
N ILE A 200 -16.01 -11.30 0.93
CA ILE A 200 -14.91 -11.20 -0.02
C ILE A 200 -13.67 -10.66 0.68
N VAL A 201 -12.49 -11.19 0.34
CA VAL A 201 -11.22 -10.67 0.81
C VAL A 201 -10.60 -9.79 -0.27
N THR A 202 -10.31 -8.51 0.02
CA THR A 202 -9.39 -7.73 -0.80
C THR A 202 -8.00 -7.84 -0.21
N SER A 203 -7.05 -8.33 -1.00
CA SER A 203 -5.64 -8.48 -0.59
C SER A 203 -4.78 -7.51 -1.37
N ASP A 204 -4.39 -6.40 -0.71
CA ASP A 204 -3.44 -5.44 -1.27
C ASP A 204 -2.01 -5.91 -0.96
N GLU A 205 -1.35 -6.45 -1.99
CA GLU A 205 -0.05 -7.12 -1.93
C GLU A 205 1.07 -6.28 -2.57
N ILE A 206 0.88 -4.96 -2.65
CA ILE A 206 1.79 -4.04 -3.36
C ILE A 206 3.23 -4.05 -2.83
N TYR A 207 3.46 -4.51 -1.60
CA TYR A 207 4.78 -4.63 -0.97
C TYR A 207 5.35 -6.06 -0.97
N GLU A 208 4.75 -7.02 -1.68
CA GLU A 208 5.13 -8.45 -1.64
C GLU A 208 6.62 -8.74 -1.85
N LYS A 209 7.33 -7.91 -2.64
CA LYS A 209 8.78 -8.04 -2.91
C LYS A 209 9.66 -7.23 -1.93
N VAL A 210 9.04 -6.44 -1.03
CA VAL A 210 9.76 -5.63 -0.04
C VAL A 210 9.57 -6.27 1.33
N ILE A 211 10.28 -7.38 1.56
CA ILE A 211 10.18 -8.23 2.75
C ILE A 211 11.59 -8.57 3.26
N TYR A 212 11.71 -8.66 4.57
CA TYR A 212 12.97 -8.81 5.29
C TYR A 212 12.93 -10.03 6.22
N GLY A 213 13.72 -11.05 5.89
CA GLY A 213 13.89 -12.24 6.74
C GLY A 213 12.63 -13.11 6.92
N LYS A 214 11.53 -12.80 6.23
CA LYS A 214 10.29 -13.57 6.22
C LYS A 214 9.95 -14.05 4.81
N LYS A 215 9.02 -14.99 4.71
CA LYS A 215 8.46 -15.43 3.45
C LYS A 215 7.09 -14.78 3.24
N PHE A 216 6.87 -14.23 2.05
CA PHE A 216 5.57 -13.77 1.62
C PHE A 216 4.65 -14.95 1.28
N HIS A 217 3.38 -14.83 1.64
CA HIS A 217 2.34 -15.75 1.26
C HIS A 217 1.16 -14.96 0.71
N ALA A 218 0.91 -15.05 -0.60
CA ALA A 218 -0.28 -14.44 -1.21
C ALA A 218 -1.54 -15.04 -0.59
N VAL A 219 -2.49 -14.20 -0.19
CA VAL A 219 -3.69 -14.65 0.53
C VAL A 219 -4.46 -15.70 -0.26
N ALA A 220 -4.64 -15.47 -1.56
CA ALA A 220 -5.33 -16.40 -2.44
C ALA A 220 -4.64 -17.78 -2.57
N SER A 221 -3.34 -17.89 -2.26
CA SER A 221 -2.57 -19.14 -2.41
C SER A 221 -2.68 -20.07 -1.21
N VAL A 222 -3.27 -19.63 -0.09
CA VAL A 222 -3.22 -20.37 1.17
C VAL A 222 -4.23 -21.53 1.20
N SER A 223 -5.41 -21.34 0.60
CA SER A 223 -6.43 -22.38 0.48
C SER A 223 -7.32 -22.18 -0.75
N GLU A 224 -8.03 -23.24 -1.16
CA GLU A 224 -8.99 -23.17 -2.27
C GLU A 224 -10.16 -22.21 -1.95
N ASP A 225 -10.62 -22.15 -0.70
CA ASP A 225 -11.68 -21.23 -0.28
C ASP A 225 -11.20 -19.78 -0.38
N LEU A 226 -9.99 -19.47 0.10
CA LEU A 226 -9.40 -18.15 -0.05
C LEU A 226 -9.15 -17.79 -1.53
N PHE A 227 -8.74 -18.73 -2.38
CA PHE A 227 -8.63 -18.48 -3.82
C PHE A 227 -9.95 -18.04 -4.44
N LYS A 228 -11.06 -18.69 -4.04
CA LYS A 228 -12.40 -18.41 -4.58
C LYS A 228 -12.98 -17.07 -4.16
N ARG A 229 -12.57 -16.52 -3.00
CA ARG A 229 -13.11 -15.29 -2.42
C ARG A 229 -12.16 -14.11 -2.42
N THR A 230 -10.90 -14.29 -2.85
CA THR A 230 -9.91 -13.21 -2.80
C THR A 230 -9.85 -12.41 -4.10
N VAL A 231 -9.74 -11.11 -3.95
CA VAL A 231 -9.35 -10.16 -4.97
C VAL A 231 -7.92 -9.73 -4.67
N THR A 232 -6.96 -10.26 -5.42
CA THR A 232 -5.56 -9.87 -5.32
C THR A 232 -5.35 -8.54 -6.05
N ILE A 233 -4.77 -7.57 -5.35
CA ILE A 233 -4.44 -6.23 -5.86
C ILE A 233 -2.94 -6.06 -5.76
N ASN A 234 -2.29 -5.72 -6.86
CA ASN A 234 -0.86 -5.54 -6.91
C ASN A 234 -0.44 -4.56 -8.01
N GLY A 235 0.86 -4.35 -8.19
CA GLY A 235 1.42 -3.46 -9.20
C GLY A 235 2.91 -3.26 -9.03
N LEU A 236 3.49 -2.35 -9.80
CA LEU A 236 4.93 -2.10 -9.82
C LEU A 236 5.36 -0.79 -9.14
N SER A 237 4.43 -0.10 -8.47
CA SER A 237 4.72 1.18 -7.82
C SER A 237 5.84 1.08 -6.79
N LYS A 238 5.99 -0.07 -6.09
CA LYS A 238 6.95 -0.25 -5.01
C LYS A 238 8.14 -1.08 -5.44
N CYS A 239 7.94 -2.32 -5.84
CA CYS A 239 9.04 -3.20 -6.26
C CYS A 239 9.71 -2.73 -7.56
N GLY A 240 8.98 -2.15 -8.50
CA GLY A 240 9.51 -1.64 -9.76
C GLY A 240 9.98 -0.19 -9.72
N ALA A 241 9.93 0.49 -8.57
CA ALA A 241 10.20 1.92 -8.45
C ALA A 241 9.46 2.75 -9.53
N MET A 242 8.16 2.45 -9.73
CA MET A 242 7.31 3.01 -10.78
C MET A 242 6.06 3.73 -10.24
N PRO A 243 6.10 4.47 -9.12
CA PRO A 243 4.87 5.06 -8.57
C PRO A 243 4.22 6.06 -9.52
N GLY A 244 5.01 6.85 -10.23
CA GLY A 244 4.56 7.85 -11.21
C GLY A 244 4.03 7.25 -12.52
N TRP A 245 4.39 6.02 -12.85
CA TRP A 245 3.94 5.34 -14.09
C TRP A 245 2.51 4.83 -14.01
N ARG A 246 1.99 4.66 -12.79
CA ARG A 246 0.60 4.27 -12.54
C ARG A 246 0.22 2.90 -13.10
N PHE A 247 1.04 1.86 -12.86
CA PHE A 247 0.74 0.48 -13.21
C PHE A 247 0.26 -0.31 -12.00
N GLY A 248 -0.91 -0.92 -12.10
CA GLY A 248 -1.48 -1.86 -11.13
C GLY A 248 -2.40 -2.85 -11.82
N TYR A 249 -2.81 -3.89 -11.11
CA TYR A 249 -3.74 -4.88 -11.62
C TYR A 249 -4.56 -5.52 -10.51
N ILE A 250 -5.66 -6.14 -10.91
CA ILE A 250 -6.53 -6.99 -10.12
C ILE A 250 -6.49 -8.38 -10.71
N ALA A 251 -6.44 -9.41 -9.86
CA ALA A 251 -6.67 -10.80 -10.23
C ALA A 251 -7.65 -11.45 -9.28
N SER A 252 -8.66 -12.16 -9.79
CA SER A 252 -9.63 -12.89 -8.98
C SER A 252 -10.31 -14.01 -9.79
N SER A 253 -10.61 -15.12 -9.14
CA SER A 253 -11.37 -16.23 -9.74
C SER A 253 -12.87 -15.93 -9.86
N MET A 254 -13.35 -14.81 -9.30
CA MET A 254 -14.74 -14.37 -9.38
C MET A 254 -15.01 -13.69 -10.73
N ASP A 255 -15.32 -14.46 -11.76
CA ASP A 255 -15.52 -13.99 -13.14
C ASP A 255 -16.57 -12.87 -13.23
N TRP A 256 -17.66 -12.94 -12.42
CA TRP A 256 -18.71 -11.93 -12.34
C TRP A 256 -18.18 -10.59 -11.85
N LEU A 257 -17.28 -10.58 -10.86
CA LEU A 257 -16.69 -9.36 -10.32
C LEU A 257 -15.73 -8.73 -11.34
N ILE A 258 -14.89 -9.54 -11.96
CA ILE A 258 -13.97 -9.09 -13.01
C ILE A 258 -14.75 -8.50 -14.21
N ALA A 259 -15.87 -9.10 -14.59
CA ALA A 259 -16.75 -8.57 -15.63
C ALA A 259 -17.35 -7.20 -15.21
N GLY A 260 -17.79 -7.06 -13.96
CA GLY A 260 -18.28 -5.81 -13.38
C GLY A 260 -17.22 -4.71 -13.38
N ILE A 261 -15.99 -5.02 -12.96
CA ILE A 261 -14.86 -4.09 -12.96
C ILE A 261 -14.49 -3.65 -14.38
N LYS A 262 -14.45 -4.56 -15.36
CA LYS A 262 -14.24 -4.23 -16.77
C LYS A 262 -15.32 -3.26 -17.29
N LYS A 263 -16.59 -3.52 -16.95
CA LYS A 263 -17.71 -2.63 -17.31
C LYS A 263 -17.53 -1.24 -16.70
N LEU A 264 -17.18 -1.15 -15.41
CA LEU A 264 -16.92 0.12 -14.72
C LEU A 264 -15.75 0.87 -15.38
N GLN A 265 -14.63 0.18 -15.62
CA GLN A 265 -13.43 0.77 -16.22
C GLN A 265 -13.68 1.28 -17.65
N SER A 266 -14.50 0.58 -18.44
CA SER A 266 -14.87 1.01 -19.79
C SER A 266 -15.62 2.35 -19.81
N GLN A 267 -16.29 2.72 -18.71
CA GLN A 267 -17.04 3.98 -18.57
C GLN A 267 -16.27 5.07 -17.80
N SER A 268 -15.07 4.77 -17.31
CA SER A 268 -14.23 5.73 -16.58
C SER A 268 -12.95 6.07 -17.33
N THR A 269 -11.99 5.16 -17.35
CA THR A 269 -10.66 5.38 -17.93
C THR A 269 -10.44 4.65 -19.26
N SER A 270 -11.42 3.87 -19.74
CA SER A 270 -11.34 2.97 -20.87
C SER A 270 -10.27 1.89 -20.70
N ASN A 271 -9.01 2.26 -20.72
CA ASN A 271 -7.83 1.42 -20.50
C ASN A 271 -6.73 2.23 -19.81
N ILE A 272 -5.69 1.56 -19.35
CA ILE A 272 -4.50 2.25 -18.87
C ILE A 272 -3.56 2.58 -20.04
N SER A 273 -2.59 3.48 -19.83
CA SER A 273 -1.62 3.88 -20.85
C SER A 273 -0.95 2.66 -21.50
N SER A 274 -1.02 2.57 -22.84
CA SER A 274 -0.42 1.48 -23.62
C SER A 274 1.09 1.37 -23.40
N ILE A 275 1.78 2.52 -23.38
CA ILE A 275 3.23 2.56 -23.18
C ILE A 275 3.63 2.08 -21.78
N VAL A 276 2.82 2.35 -20.76
CA VAL A 276 3.05 1.88 -19.38
C VAL A 276 2.85 0.36 -19.29
N GLN A 277 1.87 -0.17 -20.00
CA GLN A 277 1.64 -1.62 -20.09
C GLN A 277 2.85 -2.33 -20.70
N ILE A 278 3.34 -1.83 -21.85
CA ILE A 278 4.52 -2.39 -22.53
C ILE A 278 5.74 -2.33 -21.60
N GLY A 279 5.96 -1.19 -20.93
CA GLY A 279 7.06 -1.02 -19.98
C GLY A 279 7.01 -1.94 -18.77
N ALA A 280 5.82 -2.40 -18.37
CA ALA A 280 5.67 -3.29 -17.21
C ALA A 280 6.10 -4.74 -17.51
N ILE A 281 6.05 -5.19 -18.76
CA ILE A 281 6.29 -6.58 -19.16
C ILE A 281 7.62 -7.15 -18.64
N PRO A 282 8.78 -6.49 -18.82
CA PRO A 282 10.06 -7.05 -18.34
C PRO A 282 10.05 -7.35 -16.84
N SER A 283 9.49 -6.45 -16.04
CA SER A 283 9.42 -6.65 -14.58
C SER A 283 8.48 -7.79 -14.20
N LEU A 284 7.34 -7.91 -14.86
CA LEU A 284 6.40 -9.02 -14.66
C LEU A 284 7.02 -10.37 -15.05
N LEU A 285 7.87 -10.40 -16.06
CA LEU A 285 8.58 -11.61 -16.49
C LEU A 285 9.84 -11.95 -15.66
N GLY A 286 10.22 -11.10 -14.70
CA GLY A 286 11.35 -11.31 -13.81
C GLY A 286 12.68 -10.77 -14.33
N GLU A 287 12.69 -10.03 -15.46
CA GLU A 287 13.92 -9.47 -16.04
C GLU A 287 14.52 -8.32 -15.20
N THR A 288 13.82 -7.88 -14.14
CA THR A 288 14.28 -6.86 -13.18
C THR A 288 14.41 -7.40 -11.75
N ASP A 289 14.36 -8.71 -11.55
CA ASP A 289 14.40 -9.31 -10.20
C ASP A 289 15.69 -8.98 -9.45
N GLU A 290 16.83 -8.85 -10.15
CA GLU A 290 18.09 -8.42 -9.55
C GLU A 290 18.04 -6.97 -9.07
N ASP A 291 17.48 -6.06 -9.85
CA ASP A 291 17.30 -4.65 -9.46
C ASP A 291 16.39 -4.55 -8.22
N ILE A 292 15.30 -5.33 -8.20
CA ILE A 292 14.34 -5.38 -7.08
C ILE A 292 15.01 -5.91 -5.81
N GLU A 293 15.80 -6.98 -5.91
CA GLU A 293 16.51 -7.56 -4.78
C GLU A 293 17.60 -6.62 -4.24
N ASN A 294 18.30 -5.89 -5.12
CA ASN A 294 19.28 -4.89 -4.70
C ASN A 294 18.59 -3.73 -3.94
N MET A 295 17.44 -3.23 -4.41
CA MET A 295 16.63 -2.24 -3.68
C MET A 295 16.17 -2.80 -2.32
N ARG A 296 15.69 -4.04 -2.27
CA ARG A 296 15.25 -4.68 -1.03
C ARG A 296 16.38 -4.76 0.01
N LYS A 297 17.58 -5.19 -0.42
CA LYS A 297 18.75 -5.26 0.47
C LYS A 297 19.15 -3.90 1.02
N GLU A 298 19.09 -2.86 0.18
CA GLU A 298 19.39 -1.51 0.64
C GLU A 298 18.32 -1.01 1.64
N TYR A 299 17.03 -1.27 1.39
CA TYR A 299 15.98 -0.96 2.36
C TYR A 299 16.17 -1.73 3.68
N GLU A 300 16.57 -3.00 3.64
CA GLU A 300 16.84 -3.79 4.85
C GLU A 300 17.94 -3.15 5.71
N LYS A 301 19.04 -2.73 5.09
CA LYS A 301 20.13 -2.02 5.76
C LYS A 301 19.67 -0.71 6.38
N ARG A 302 18.90 0.10 5.63
CA ARG A 302 18.37 1.39 6.13
C ARG A 302 17.39 1.20 7.28
N ARG A 303 16.52 0.19 7.19
CA ARG A 303 15.62 -0.22 8.26
C ARG A 303 16.38 -0.51 9.54
N ASP A 304 17.38 -1.36 9.46
CA ASP A 304 18.13 -1.84 10.63
C ASP A 304 18.82 -0.68 11.35
N VAL A 305 19.47 0.20 10.61
CA VAL A 305 20.08 1.42 11.16
C VAL A 305 19.02 2.34 11.79
N ALA A 306 17.91 2.58 11.10
CA ALA A 306 16.87 3.48 11.60
C ALA A 306 16.19 2.94 12.87
N VAL A 307 15.91 1.64 12.93
CA VAL A 307 15.33 0.97 14.12
C VAL A 307 16.26 1.08 15.32
N GLU A 308 17.56 0.82 15.14
CA GLU A 308 18.56 0.92 16.20
C GLU A 308 18.62 2.33 16.80
N ILE A 309 18.74 3.34 15.94
CA ILE A 309 18.89 4.72 16.38
C ILE A 309 17.60 5.24 17.05
N ILE A 310 16.41 4.92 16.51
CA ILE A 310 15.13 5.34 17.09
C ILE A 310 14.91 4.74 18.48
N ASN A 311 15.17 3.43 18.63
CA ASN A 311 15.00 2.77 19.92
C ASN A 311 16.00 3.22 20.99
N ALA A 312 17.04 3.95 20.63
CA ALA A 312 17.96 4.61 21.56
C ALA A 312 17.44 5.97 22.07
N ILE A 313 16.35 6.53 21.50
CA ILE A 313 15.77 7.82 21.91
C ILE A 313 14.79 7.60 23.06
N PRO A 314 15.02 8.17 24.28
CA PRO A 314 14.07 8.06 25.38
C PRO A 314 12.68 8.60 25.00
N GLY A 315 11.62 7.83 25.28
CA GLY A 315 10.24 8.18 24.96
C GLY A 315 9.77 7.77 23.57
N LEU A 316 10.67 7.27 22.71
CA LEU A 316 10.30 6.67 21.42
C LEU A 316 10.59 5.17 21.43
N SER A 317 9.79 4.43 20.68
CA SER A 317 10.06 3.02 20.37
C SER A 317 9.46 2.61 19.04
N VAL A 318 10.02 1.58 18.42
CA VAL A 318 9.51 1.03 17.17
C VAL A 318 9.68 -0.49 17.14
N VAL A 319 8.63 -1.17 16.72
CA VAL A 319 8.69 -2.60 16.37
C VAL A 319 9.41 -2.71 15.02
N LYS A 320 10.43 -3.56 14.96
CA LYS A 320 11.18 -3.79 13.71
C LYS A 320 10.25 -4.37 12.64
N PRO A 321 10.03 -3.69 11.51
CA PRO A 321 9.12 -4.18 10.48
C PRO A 321 9.73 -5.35 9.70
N ASP A 322 8.86 -6.29 9.31
CA ASP A 322 9.22 -7.42 8.46
C ASP A 322 9.04 -7.14 6.95
N GLY A 323 8.43 -6.00 6.60
CA GLY A 323 8.18 -5.62 5.21
C GLY A 323 7.91 -4.12 5.00
N ALA A 324 7.61 -3.74 3.77
CA ALA A 324 7.46 -2.36 3.31
C ALA A 324 8.73 -1.51 3.57
N PHE A 325 8.64 -0.19 3.53
CA PHE A 325 9.78 0.70 3.81
C PHE A 325 9.38 1.82 4.80
N TYR A 326 8.62 1.43 5.84
CA TYR A 326 8.14 2.34 6.88
C TYR A 326 8.50 1.86 8.27
N LEU A 327 8.67 2.82 9.19
CA LEU A 327 8.67 2.60 10.62
C LEU A 327 7.45 3.29 11.22
N PHE A 328 6.71 2.58 12.03
CA PHE A 328 5.58 3.13 12.79
C PHE A 328 6.02 3.31 14.24
N VAL A 329 6.45 4.53 14.53
CA VAL A 329 7.17 4.89 15.76
C VAL A 329 6.16 5.32 16.82
N LYS A 330 6.23 4.72 18.00
CA LYS A 330 5.47 5.12 19.17
C LYS A 330 6.09 6.40 19.76
N CYS A 331 5.24 7.41 19.98
CA CYS A 331 5.60 8.67 20.64
C CYS A 331 4.66 8.98 21.83
N LYS A 332 3.78 8.06 22.20
CA LYS A 332 2.74 8.26 23.21
C LYS A 332 3.28 8.71 24.57
N ASP A 333 4.50 8.30 24.91
CA ASP A 333 5.15 8.66 26.17
C ASP A 333 5.74 10.09 26.15
N VAL A 334 5.84 10.71 24.98
CA VAL A 334 6.24 12.10 24.77
C VAL A 334 5.02 12.98 24.52
N ASP A 335 4.17 12.57 23.57
CA ASP A 335 2.90 13.22 23.25
C ASP A 335 1.93 12.20 22.68
N SER A 336 0.73 12.10 23.26
CA SER A 336 -0.32 11.21 22.78
C SER A 336 -1.07 11.78 21.56
N ASP A 337 -1.01 13.09 21.31
CA ASP A 337 -1.56 13.75 20.12
C ASP A 337 -0.54 13.72 18.98
N SER A 338 -0.69 12.75 18.10
CA SER A 338 0.25 12.51 16.99
C SER A 338 0.27 13.66 15.99
N LEU A 339 -0.85 14.36 15.80
CA LEU A 339 -0.94 15.49 14.87
C LEU A 339 -0.14 16.68 15.40
N ARG A 340 -0.33 17.05 16.67
CA ARG A 340 0.43 18.12 17.35
C ARG A 340 1.91 17.80 17.34
N PHE A 341 2.28 16.57 17.70
CA PHE A 341 3.66 16.11 17.74
C PHE A 341 4.36 16.26 16.38
N CYS A 342 3.74 15.75 15.30
CA CYS A 342 4.32 15.84 13.96
C CYS A 342 4.36 17.27 13.41
N LYS A 343 3.37 18.12 13.76
CA LYS A 343 3.36 19.53 13.37
C LYS A 343 4.52 20.29 14.01
N LYS A 344 4.69 20.17 15.34
CA LYS A 344 5.82 20.76 16.05
C LYS A 344 7.17 20.23 15.54
N MET A 345 7.28 18.93 15.27
CA MET A 345 8.49 18.33 14.69
C MET A 345 8.86 18.95 13.34
N LEU A 346 7.87 19.22 12.49
CA LEU A 346 8.10 19.90 11.21
C LEU A 346 8.55 21.35 11.41
N GLU A 347 7.92 22.09 12.33
CA GLU A 347 8.16 23.53 12.57
C GLU A 347 9.46 23.77 13.31
N GLU A 348 9.80 22.94 14.30
CA GLU A 348 10.94 23.17 15.21
C GLU A 348 12.20 22.37 14.81
N ALA A 349 12.02 21.14 14.27
CA ALA A 349 13.12 20.28 13.86
C ALA A 349 13.33 20.19 12.34
N ASN A 350 12.43 20.76 11.54
CA ASN A 350 12.46 20.66 10.09
C ASN A 350 12.47 19.21 9.58
N VAL A 351 11.70 18.31 10.23
CA VAL A 351 11.53 16.92 9.83
C VAL A 351 10.05 16.66 9.56
N ALA A 352 9.74 16.27 8.32
CA ALA A 352 8.36 15.93 7.94
C ALA A 352 8.12 14.43 8.12
N THR A 353 7.13 14.10 8.95
CA THR A 353 6.67 12.72 9.26
C THR A 353 5.14 12.66 9.09
N VAL A 354 4.52 11.50 9.20
CA VAL A 354 3.06 11.36 9.07
C VAL A 354 2.45 10.93 10.40
N PRO A 355 1.51 11.71 10.98
CA PRO A 355 0.90 11.39 12.26
C PRO A 355 0.08 10.10 12.22
N GLY A 356 0.09 9.36 13.32
CA GLY A 356 -0.57 8.06 13.46
C GLY A 356 -2.09 8.14 13.35
N VAL A 357 -2.70 9.26 13.75
CA VAL A 357 -4.15 9.50 13.58
C VAL A 357 -4.59 9.31 12.12
N GLY A 358 -3.75 9.66 11.14
CA GLY A 358 -4.03 9.43 9.72
C GLY A 358 -4.10 7.94 9.34
N PHE A 359 -3.56 7.06 10.17
CA PHE A 359 -3.60 5.61 10.03
C PHE A 359 -4.57 4.96 11.03
N GLY A 360 -5.38 5.76 11.73
CA GLY A 360 -6.35 5.30 12.73
C GLY A 360 -5.74 4.95 14.08
N MET A 361 -4.53 5.46 14.42
CA MET A 361 -3.87 5.16 15.70
C MET A 361 -3.12 6.37 16.26
N GLU A 362 -3.60 6.91 17.38
CA GLU A 362 -2.95 8.00 18.08
C GLU A 362 -1.71 7.54 18.87
N GLY A 363 -0.82 8.49 19.20
CA GLY A 363 0.41 8.22 19.94
C GLY A 363 1.52 7.55 19.12
N TYR A 364 1.38 7.56 17.81
CA TYR A 364 2.35 7.03 16.84
C TYR A 364 2.59 8.02 15.71
N PHE A 365 3.68 7.84 14.98
CA PHE A 365 3.91 8.50 13.70
C PHE A 365 4.65 7.58 12.75
N ARG A 366 4.42 7.75 11.44
CA ARG A 366 5.11 6.98 10.40
C ARG A 366 6.27 7.77 9.82
N ILE A 367 7.42 7.13 9.68
CA ILE A 367 8.53 7.57 8.84
C ILE A 367 8.76 6.57 7.71
N SER A 368 9.23 7.07 6.58
CA SER A 368 9.71 6.27 5.45
C SER A 368 11.23 6.21 5.49
N PHE A 369 11.81 5.03 5.31
CA PHE A 369 13.26 4.89 5.08
C PHE A 369 13.62 4.70 3.59
N ALA A 370 12.68 5.05 2.70
CA ALA A 370 12.94 5.16 1.26
C ALA A 370 13.60 6.51 0.94
N THR A 371 14.80 6.72 1.48
CA THR A 371 15.72 7.82 1.21
C THR A 371 17.13 7.40 1.61
N ASP A 372 18.15 8.17 1.26
CA ASP A 372 19.54 7.84 1.59
C ASP A 372 19.80 7.75 3.11
N ILE A 373 20.76 6.91 3.48
CA ILE A 373 21.03 6.59 4.88
C ILE A 373 21.52 7.81 5.70
N GLU A 374 22.21 8.75 5.08
CA GLU A 374 22.70 9.95 5.77
C GLU A 374 21.54 10.92 6.07
N SER A 375 20.59 11.04 5.15
CA SER A 375 19.34 11.77 5.40
C SER A 375 18.53 11.13 6.53
N ILE A 376 18.46 9.80 6.61
CA ILE A 376 17.80 9.08 7.70
C ILE A 376 18.47 9.41 9.04
N LYS A 377 19.81 9.30 9.14
CA LYS A 377 20.56 9.58 10.36
C LYS A 377 20.37 11.02 10.83
N ARG A 378 20.54 11.99 9.91
CA ARG A 378 20.34 13.42 10.19
C ARG A 378 18.91 13.71 10.67
N ALA A 379 17.91 13.11 10.04
CA ALA A 379 16.52 13.30 10.46
C ALA A 379 16.28 12.74 11.86
N ILE A 380 16.76 11.52 12.15
CA ILE A 380 16.58 10.90 13.46
C ILE A 380 17.35 11.68 14.55
N GLU A 381 18.53 12.21 14.25
CA GLU A 381 19.26 13.12 15.16
C GLU A 381 18.45 14.38 15.50
N ARG A 382 17.83 15.02 14.49
CA ARG A 382 16.92 16.16 14.71
C ARG A 382 15.71 15.76 15.55
N ILE A 383 15.11 14.58 15.30
CA ILE A 383 14.03 14.05 16.12
C ILE A 383 14.48 13.84 17.57
N ALA A 384 15.68 13.28 17.80
CA ALA A 384 16.22 13.07 19.15
C ALA A 384 16.39 14.37 19.92
N ASN A 385 16.93 15.40 19.26
CA ASN A 385 17.10 16.73 19.86
C ASN A 385 15.74 17.39 20.14
N PHE A 386 14.79 17.27 19.23
CA PHE A 386 13.42 17.76 19.40
C PHE A 386 12.73 17.09 20.59
N VAL A 387 12.80 15.76 20.73
CA VAL A 387 12.20 15.02 21.85
C VAL A 387 12.79 15.45 23.20
N LYS A 388 14.11 15.68 23.28
CA LYS A 388 14.79 16.17 24.52
C LYS A 388 14.28 17.53 24.99
N SER A 389 13.90 18.40 24.07
CA SER A 389 13.43 19.76 24.35
C SER A 389 11.91 19.90 24.33
N TYR A 390 11.20 18.80 24.01
CA TYR A 390 9.76 18.82 23.80
C TYR A 390 9.00 19.25 25.07
N LYS A 391 8.08 20.21 24.86
CA LYS A 391 7.12 20.64 25.90
C LYS A 391 5.73 20.61 25.28
N ILE A 392 4.79 19.99 26.00
CA ILE A 392 3.37 19.91 25.61
C ILE A 392 2.76 21.31 25.59
#